data_0101a490f428aef3cda3648435483698
#
_entry.id   0101a490f428aef3cda3648435483698
#
_cell.length_a   1.000
_cell.length_b   1.000
_cell.length_c   1.000
_cell.angle_alpha   90.00
_cell.angle_beta   90.00
_cell.angle_gamma   90.00
#
_symmetry.space_group_name_H-M   'P 1'
#
loop_
_entity.id
_entity.type
_entity.pdbx_description
1 polymer ?
#
loop_
_entity_poly.entity_id
_entity_poly.type
_entity_poly.pdbx_seq_one_letter_code
_entity_poly.pdbx_strand_id
1 'polypeptide(L)'
;MSDKPVLLMIVERFPPDIGGVARSSFRTAVALTHLGWDVHVLAWTKSLAPGVLESTCPGEDPDFQHMPDSSNFAGLKRLTLHRLGLFSNMDLSMQHTTNVLEWLHSSVGYSATWGHYVYPAGYMAVVFAETEGIPSTVSARGNDIDRLMFPPGDFARLMWTLQRATAVSCVSKELASKIEMLLGNRIDPVVVSNVVDPEVFFPEGCDSPLALRESLGIGHDEHVLGFCGELRHKKGLPFILAALRESQHVGPTCLLVIGAVRPREQAQLATFAAEFPEIAKRIVITGHLEQQSEVARHFQLCDVVLQPSLWDGLPNAVLEAMACGKIVVASDAGGIPEAIVHGKTGYLIPKALLHNLGKAVQEVLCMSSAQRRVIETAARDQVLSQFNSQQEALQLKRLLQRLSDGEPDQSNRVS
;
A
#
# COMPACT_ATOMS: atom_id res chain seq x y z
N MET A 1 -32.84 18.44 3.80
CA MET A 1 -31.69 17.54 4.08
C MET A 1 -31.09 17.19 2.74
N SER A 2 -29.80 17.32 2.54
CA SER A 2 -29.13 17.09 1.24
C SER A 2 -29.24 15.60 0.89
N ASP A 3 -29.80 15.28 -0.27
CA ASP A 3 -29.95 13.91 -0.84
C ASP A 3 -28.62 13.30 -1.30
N LYS A 4 -27.55 13.54 -0.55
CA LYS A 4 -26.22 13.03 -0.91
C LYS A 4 -26.04 11.65 -0.32
N PRO A 5 -25.47 10.71 -1.10
CA PRO A 5 -25.19 9.37 -0.59
C PRO A 5 -24.09 9.41 0.48
N VAL A 6 -24.29 8.69 1.57
CA VAL A 6 -23.34 8.56 2.67
C VAL A 6 -22.72 7.19 2.64
N LEU A 7 -21.38 7.13 2.59
CA LEU A 7 -20.61 5.89 2.57
C LEU A 7 -19.97 5.65 3.94
N LEU A 8 -20.20 4.46 4.50
CA LEU A 8 -19.45 3.96 5.65
C LEU A 8 -18.22 3.18 5.17
N MET A 9 -17.03 3.67 5.50
CA MET A 9 -15.76 2.99 5.21
C MET A 9 -15.18 2.37 6.49
N ILE A 10 -15.04 1.06 6.55
CA ILE A 10 -14.44 0.34 7.68
C ILE A 10 -12.98 0.01 7.34
N VAL A 11 -12.05 0.35 8.24
CA VAL A 11 -10.62 0.22 8.02
C VAL A 11 -9.90 -0.33 9.25
N GLU A 12 -8.86 -1.14 9.03
CA GLU A 12 -8.00 -1.63 10.12
C GLU A 12 -6.99 -0.56 10.57
N ARG A 13 -6.60 0.34 9.65
CA ARG A 13 -5.62 1.39 9.89
C ARG A 13 -5.99 2.64 9.12
N PHE A 14 -5.91 3.75 9.81
CA PHE A 14 -6.13 5.09 9.26
C PHE A 14 -5.13 6.03 9.92
N PRO A 15 -4.67 7.11 9.25
CA PRO A 15 -3.75 8.04 9.90
C PRO A 15 -4.24 8.49 11.29
N PRO A 16 -3.34 8.61 12.29
CA PRO A 16 -1.87 8.65 12.20
C PRO A 16 -1.17 7.27 12.16
N ASP A 17 -1.92 6.17 11.99
CA ASP A 17 -1.29 4.85 11.86
C ASP A 17 -0.29 4.81 10.72
N ILE A 18 0.84 4.15 10.96
CA ILE A 18 1.93 4.03 10.00
C ILE A 18 1.68 2.91 8.99
N GLY A 19 1.97 3.17 7.72
CA GLY A 19 2.05 2.15 6.68
C GLY A 19 1.20 2.41 5.44
N GLY A 20 1.44 1.60 4.40
CA GLY A 20 0.78 1.75 3.10
C GLY A 20 -0.73 1.60 3.14
N VAL A 21 -1.26 0.77 4.06
CA VAL A 21 -2.70 0.58 4.24
C VAL A 21 -3.36 1.84 4.79
N ALA A 22 -2.80 2.46 5.83
CA ALA A 22 -3.32 3.71 6.39
C ALA A 22 -3.32 4.83 5.35
N ARG A 23 -2.21 4.98 4.60
CA ARG A 23 -2.13 5.95 3.50
C ARG A 23 -3.15 5.68 2.40
N SER A 24 -3.33 4.43 2.00
CA SER A 24 -4.29 4.09 0.93
C SER A 24 -5.73 4.26 1.38
N SER A 25 -6.08 3.92 2.62
CA SER A 25 -7.44 4.11 3.14
C SER A 25 -7.80 5.60 3.20
N PHE A 26 -6.88 6.43 3.69
CA PHE A 26 -7.06 7.88 3.71
C PHE A 26 -7.24 8.45 2.30
N ARG A 27 -6.33 8.15 1.37
CA ARG A 27 -6.42 8.62 -0.01
C ARG A 27 -7.74 8.18 -0.67
N THR A 28 -8.16 6.94 -0.48
CA THR A 28 -9.44 6.45 -1.02
C THR A 28 -10.62 7.20 -0.42
N ALA A 29 -10.63 7.45 0.89
CA ALA A 29 -11.69 8.24 1.54
C ALA A 29 -11.77 9.66 0.96
N VAL A 30 -10.62 10.32 0.80
CA VAL A 30 -10.54 11.66 0.17
C VAL A 30 -11.04 11.64 -1.27
N ALA A 31 -10.60 10.66 -2.07
CA ALA A 31 -11.05 10.54 -3.47
C ALA A 31 -12.57 10.35 -3.57
N LEU A 32 -13.17 9.59 -2.66
CA LEU A 32 -14.62 9.39 -2.59
C LEU A 32 -15.38 10.69 -2.23
N THR A 33 -14.82 11.52 -1.34
CA THR A 33 -15.44 12.85 -1.05
C THR A 33 -15.41 13.78 -2.26
N HIS A 34 -14.33 13.74 -3.07
CA HIS A 34 -14.25 14.49 -4.32
C HIS A 34 -15.22 13.96 -5.39
N LEU A 35 -15.61 12.70 -5.32
CA LEU A 35 -16.63 12.10 -6.18
C LEU A 35 -18.07 12.37 -5.70
N GLY A 36 -18.25 13.14 -4.63
CA GLY A 36 -19.54 13.64 -4.19
C GLY A 36 -20.18 12.90 -3.02
N TRP A 37 -19.51 11.89 -2.46
CA TRP A 37 -19.97 11.16 -1.28
C TRP A 37 -19.66 11.89 0.02
N ASP A 38 -20.55 11.78 0.99
CA ASP A 38 -20.20 12.06 2.37
C ASP A 38 -19.63 10.74 2.95
N VAL A 39 -18.40 10.79 3.47
CA VAL A 39 -17.66 9.57 3.86
C VAL A 39 -17.47 9.53 5.36
N HIS A 40 -17.98 8.49 6.00
CA HIS A 40 -17.73 8.17 7.39
C HIS A 40 -16.73 7.02 7.47
N VAL A 41 -15.56 7.26 8.06
CA VAL A 41 -14.53 6.25 8.25
C VAL A 41 -14.61 5.72 9.67
N LEU A 42 -14.85 4.43 9.84
CA LEU A 42 -14.67 3.75 11.13
C LEU A 42 -13.31 3.06 11.13
N ALA A 43 -12.41 3.58 11.94
CA ALA A 43 -11.06 3.06 12.11
C ALA A 43 -10.90 2.42 13.48
N TRP A 44 -10.42 1.18 13.52
CA TRP A 44 -10.05 0.54 14.78
C TRP A 44 -8.71 1.07 15.29
N THR A 45 -8.63 1.28 16.60
CA THR A 45 -7.40 1.78 17.23
C THR A 45 -7.09 1.09 18.55
N LYS A 46 -5.81 1.10 18.92
CA LYS A 46 -5.34 0.69 20.26
C LYS A 46 -5.01 1.88 21.15
N SER A 47 -5.11 3.10 20.63
CA SER A 47 -4.84 4.32 21.39
C SER A 47 -5.99 4.71 22.33
N LEU A 48 -7.21 4.21 22.06
CA LEU A 48 -8.39 4.40 22.91
C LEU A 48 -8.62 3.20 23.82
N ALA A 49 -9.26 3.43 24.94
CA ALA A 49 -9.74 2.34 25.80
C ALA A 49 -10.72 1.43 25.03
N PRO A 50 -10.75 0.12 25.32
CA PRO A 50 -11.63 -0.81 24.62
C PRO A 50 -13.10 -0.36 24.64
N GLY A 51 -13.73 -0.34 23.48
CA GLY A 51 -15.13 0.02 23.30
C GLY A 51 -15.42 1.52 23.29
N VAL A 52 -14.45 2.38 23.54
CA VAL A 52 -14.62 3.83 23.44
C VAL A 52 -14.68 4.23 21.97
N LEU A 53 -15.67 5.07 21.63
CA LEU A 53 -15.85 5.68 20.31
C LEU A 53 -15.59 7.18 20.40
N GLU A 54 -14.70 7.66 19.56
CA GLU A 54 -14.46 9.08 19.33
C GLU A 54 -14.76 9.44 17.87
N SER A 55 -15.46 10.56 17.66
CA SER A 55 -15.83 11.03 16.32
C SER A 55 -15.33 12.44 16.11
N THR A 56 -14.56 12.63 15.05
CA THR A 56 -13.95 13.93 14.71
C THR A 56 -14.06 14.20 13.21
N CYS A 57 -13.97 15.50 12.85
CA CYS A 57 -13.73 15.89 11.46
C CYS A 57 -12.22 16.08 11.27
N PRO A 58 -11.61 15.67 10.15
CA PRO A 58 -10.16 15.77 9.94
C PRO A 58 -9.61 17.18 10.13
N GLY A 59 -10.36 18.23 9.83
CA GLY A 59 -9.95 19.62 10.05
C GLY A 59 -9.88 20.04 11.53
N GLU A 60 -10.47 19.26 12.43
CA GLU A 60 -10.55 19.50 13.87
C GLU A 60 -9.67 18.53 14.67
N ASP A 61 -9.21 17.45 14.04
CA ASP A 61 -8.43 16.40 14.66
C ASP A 61 -6.93 16.78 14.69
N PRO A 62 -6.31 16.92 15.89
CA PRO A 62 -4.91 17.30 16.04
C PRO A 62 -3.94 16.36 15.30
N ASP A 63 -4.28 15.08 15.19
CA ASP A 63 -3.44 14.09 14.52
C ASP A 63 -3.29 14.35 13.01
N PHE A 64 -4.24 15.08 12.40
CA PHE A 64 -4.19 15.46 10.98
C PHE A 64 -3.52 16.82 10.73
N GLN A 65 -3.41 17.70 11.73
CA GLN A 65 -2.81 19.02 11.56
C GLN A 65 -1.30 18.96 11.24
N HIS A 66 -0.66 17.85 11.57
CA HIS A 66 0.78 17.62 11.37
C HIS A 66 1.08 16.73 10.15
N MET A 67 0.05 16.32 9.39
CA MET A 67 0.29 15.51 8.19
C MET A 67 0.82 16.35 7.02
N PRO A 68 1.75 15.81 6.21
CA PRO A 68 2.44 16.56 5.15
C PRO A 68 1.52 17.23 4.12
N ASP A 69 0.31 16.67 3.90
CA ASP A 69 -0.69 17.17 2.96
C ASP A 69 -1.82 17.99 3.63
N SER A 70 -1.60 18.50 4.84
CA SER A 70 -2.63 19.21 5.61
C SER A 70 -3.19 20.47 4.92
N SER A 71 -2.48 21.05 3.94
CA SER A 71 -2.98 22.19 3.16
C SER A 71 -4.25 21.87 2.35
N ASN A 72 -4.50 20.60 2.03
CA ASN A 72 -5.68 20.14 1.30
C ASN A 72 -6.85 19.74 2.22
N PHE A 73 -6.66 19.69 3.55
CA PHE A 73 -7.69 19.27 4.51
C PHE A 73 -8.80 20.27 4.73
N ALA A 74 -8.59 21.56 4.50
CA ALA A 74 -9.61 22.58 4.65
C ALA A 74 -10.87 22.35 3.78
N GLY A 75 -10.76 21.52 2.72
CA GLY A 75 -11.85 21.10 1.84
C GLY A 75 -12.62 19.85 2.28
N LEU A 76 -12.13 19.10 3.27
CA LEU A 76 -12.68 17.78 3.64
C LEU A 76 -13.86 17.84 4.62
N LYS A 77 -14.76 18.80 4.44
CA LYS A 77 -16.02 18.90 5.22
C LYS A 77 -16.97 17.69 5.07
N ARG A 78 -16.63 16.76 4.16
CA ARG A 78 -17.40 15.55 3.85
C ARG A 78 -16.80 14.28 4.42
N LEU A 79 -15.74 14.39 5.18
CA LEU A 79 -15.09 13.26 5.83
C LEU A 79 -15.34 13.35 7.33
N THR A 80 -15.90 12.29 7.91
CA THR A 80 -16.04 12.13 9.36
C THR A 80 -15.25 10.88 9.77
N LEU A 81 -14.41 11.00 10.78
CA LEU A 81 -13.61 9.91 11.32
C LEU A 81 -14.17 9.46 12.66
N HIS A 82 -14.46 8.16 12.75
CA HIS A 82 -14.85 7.47 13.96
C HIS A 82 -13.71 6.53 14.37
N ARG A 83 -13.09 6.77 15.51
CA ARG A 83 -12.08 5.88 16.10
C ARG A 83 -12.71 5.01 17.16
N LEU A 84 -12.58 3.69 17.03
CA LEU A 84 -13.13 2.72 17.94
C LEU A 84 -12.02 1.91 18.62
N GLY A 85 -11.98 1.98 19.96
CA GLY A 85 -11.02 1.26 20.78
C GLY A 85 -11.23 -0.26 20.71
N LEU A 86 -10.17 -1.01 20.34
CA LEU A 86 -10.20 -2.47 20.22
C LEU A 86 -10.13 -3.15 21.59
N PHE A 87 -10.94 -4.20 21.74
CA PHE A 87 -10.76 -5.19 22.82
C PHE A 87 -9.56 -6.10 22.51
N SER A 88 -9.05 -6.78 23.52
CA SER A 88 -7.99 -7.80 23.34
C SER A 88 -8.46 -9.01 22.51
N ASN A 89 -9.77 -9.31 22.53
CA ASN A 89 -10.42 -10.34 21.75
C ASN A 89 -11.05 -9.72 20.48
N MET A 90 -10.70 -10.25 19.30
CA MET A 90 -11.21 -9.74 18.03
C MET A 90 -12.69 -10.00 17.83
N ASP A 91 -13.21 -11.15 18.26
CA ASP A 91 -14.64 -11.48 18.11
C ASP A 91 -15.49 -10.51 18.94
N LEU A 92 -15.05 -10.17 20.16
CA LEU A 92 -15.71 -9.14 20.98
C LEU A 92 -15.62 -7.75 20.33
N SER A 93 -14.47 -7.42 19.73
CA SER A 93 -14.32 -6.16 18.96
C SER A 93 -15.28 -6.10 17.79
N MET A 94 -15.43 -7.17 17.02
CA MET A 94 -16.37 -7.24 15.90
C MET A 94 -17.82 -7.11 16.37
N GLN A 95 -18.21 -7.83 17.43
CA GLN A 95 -19.55 -7.75 18.00
C GLN A 95 -19.89 -6.33 18.48
N HIS A 96 -18.94 -5.69 19.18
CA HIS A 96 -19.13 -4.30 19.62
C HIS A 96 -19.18 -3.33 18.42
N THR A 97 -18.36 -3.57 17.40
CA THR A 97 -18.40 -2.79 16.16
C THR A 97 -19.78 -2.83 15.50
N THR A 98 -20.43 -4.01 15.45
CA THR A 98 -21.81 -4.12 14.91
C THR A 98 -22.77 -3.20 15.65
N ASN A 99 -22.77 -3.23 16.99
CA ASN A 99 -23.64 -2.37 17.80
C ASN A 99 -23.38 -0.85 17.52
N VAL A 100 -22.10 -0.48 17.40
CA VAL A 100 -21.70 0.91 17.09
C VAL A 100 -22.19 1.31 15.70
N LEU A 101 -22.06 0.42 14.70
CA LEU A 101 -22.51 0.69 13.34
C LEU A 101 -24.01 0.86 13.24
N GLU A 102 -24.79 0.01 13.91
CA GLU A 102 -26.26 0.15 13.99
C GLU A 102 -26.66 1.48 14.63
N TRP A 103 -25.98 1.86 15.72
CA TRP A 103 -26.22 3.14 16.38
C TRP A 103 -25.88 4.33 15.48
N LEU A 104 -24.73 4.31 14.80
CA LEU A 104 -24.35 5.36 13.85
C LEU A 104 -25.32 5.41 12.66
N HIS A 105 -25.72 4.27 12.12
CA HIS A 105 -26.64 4.19 10.99
C HIS A 105 -28.01 4.80 11.32
N SER A 106 -28.52 4.57 12.52
CA SER A 106 -29.81 5.12 12.97
C SER A 106 -29.86 6.66 12.92
N SER A 107 -28.69 7.31 13.05
CA SER A 107 -28.59 8.78 13.04
C SER A 107 -28.11 9.35 11.71
N VAL A 108 -27.25 8.62 10.99
CA VAL A 108 -26.59 9.08 9.76
C VAL A 108 -27.31 8.60 8.50
N GLY A 109 -27.77 7.35 8.46
CA GLY A 109 -28.42 6.73 7.30
C GLY A 109 -27.44 6.42 6.18
N TYR A 110 -26.56 5.42 6.39
CA TYR A 110 -25.59 5.00 5.38
C TYR A 110 -26.28 4.43 4.14
N SER A 111 -25.81 4.84 2.96
CA SER A 111 -26.32 4.36 1.67
C SER A 111 -25.54 3.17 1.13
N ALA A 112 -24.28 2.98 1.57
CA ALA A 112 -23.41 1.90 1.15
C ALA A 112 -22.29 1.69 2.16
N THR A 113 -21.63 0.52 2.10
CA THR A 113 -20.44 0.22 2.91
C THR A 113 -19.22 -0.09 2.07
N TRP A 114 -18.03 0.17 2.64
CA TRP A 114 -16.74 -0.14 2.07
C TRP A 114 -15.81 -0.77 3.11
N GLY A 115 -15.41 -2.01 2.89
CA GLY A 115 -14.37 -2.64 3.70
C GLY A 115 -13.00 -2.49 3.04
N HIS A 116 -12.08 -1.77 3.68
CA HIS A 116 -10.71 -1.61 3.18
C HIS A 116 -9.82 -2.70 3.74
N TYR A 117 -9.58 -3.74 3.03
CA TYR A 117 -9.14 -5.10 3.28
C TYR A 117 -10.30 -6.10 3.34
N VAL A 118 -10.03 -7.36 2.97
CA VAL A 118 -11.08 -8.38 2.92
C VAL A 118 -11.51 -8.80 4.33
N TYR A 119 -10.56 -8.96 5.25
CA TYR A 119 -10.82 -9.35 6.63
C TYR A 119 -9.84 -8.68 7.60
N PRO A 120 -10.32 -8.15 8.73
CA PRO A 120 -11.69 -8.18 9.24
C PRO A 120 -12.60 -7.06 8.67
N ALA A 121 -12.06 -5.97 8.13
CA ALA A 121 -12.83 -4.78 7.76
C ALA A 121 -13.90 -5.07 6.68
N GLY A 122 -13.53 -5.80 5.62
CA GLY A 122 -14.46 -6.18 4.55
C GLY A 122 -15.57 -7.11 5.04
N TYR A 123 -15.20 -8.08 5.88
CA TYR A 123 -16.18 -8.98 6.49
C TYR A 123 -17.23 -8.19 7.29
N MET A 124 -16.80 -7.25 8.14
CA MET A 124 -17.70 -6.40 8.91
C MET A 124 -18.57 -5.52 8.02
N ALA A 125 -17.99 -4.94 6.96
CA ALA A 125 -18.74 -4.11 6.01
C ALA A 125 -19.85 -4.91 5.31
N VAL A 126 -19.57 -6.15 4.91
CA VAL A 126 -20.56 -7.02 4.26
C VAL A 126 -21.63 -7.51 5.24
N VAL A 127 -21.24 -7.93 6.46
CA VAL A 127 -22.20 -8.35 7.48
C VAL A 127 -23.19 -7.23 7.79
N PHE A 128 -22.68 -6.03 8.05
CA PHE A 128 -23.53 -4.88 8.35
C PHE A 128 -24.42 -4.51 7.16
N ALA A 129 -23.88 -4.50 5.94
CA ALA A 129 -24.63 -4.18 4.72
C ALA A 129 -25.78 -5.17 4.47
N GLU A 130 -25.57 -6.47 4.71
CA GLU A 130 -26.64 -7.46 4.59
C GLU A 130 -27.73 -7.29 5.64
N THR A 131 -27.36 -6.89 6.86
CA THR A 131 -28.33 -6.64 7.95
C THR A 131 -29.22 -5.43 7.61
N GLU A 132 -28.62 -4.37 7.08
CA GLU A 132 -29.35 -3.12 6.77
C GLU A 132 -29.94 -3.09 5.34
N GLY A 133 -29.66 -4.09 4.51
CA GLY A 133 -30.17 -4.15 3.14
C GLY A 133 -29.56 -3.12 2.19
N ILE A 134 -28.32 -2.67 2.47
CA ILE A 134 -27.58 -1.70 1.66
C ILE A 134 -26.43 -2.37 0.89
N PRO A 135 -25.96 -1.79 -0.24
CA PRO A 135 -24.86 -2.36 -0.99
C PRO A 135 -23.52 -2.26 -0.27
N SER A 136 -22.63 -3.23 -0.55
CA SER A 136 -21.29 -3.29 0.03
C SER A 136 -20.20 -3.43 -1.01
N THR A 137 -19.03 -2.84 -0.74
CA THR A 137 -17.82 -3.13 -1.49
C THR A 137 -16.69 -3.58 -0.58
N VAL A 138 -15.82 -4.43 -1.10
CA VAL A 138 -14.63 -4.95 -0.42
C VAL A 138 -13.41 -4.70 -1.27
N SER A 139 -12.33 -4.23 -0.66
CA SER A 139 -11.09 -3.89 -1.35
C SER A 139 -9.95 -4.83 -0.95
N ALA A 140 -9.50 -5.71 -1.86
CA ALA A 140 -8.31 -6.53 -1.68
C ALA A 140 -7.05 -5.68 -1.96
N ARG A 141 -6.16 -5.54 -0.95
CA ARG A 141 -5.06 -4.57 -1.00
C ARG A 141 -3.65 -5.18 -1.06
N GLY A 142 -3.54 -6.49 -1.12
CA GLY A 142 -2.23 -7.13 -1.20
C GLY A 142 -2.26 -8.59 -0.79
N ASN A 143 -1.64 -8.90 0.34
CA ASN A 143 -1.52 -10.27 0.81
C ASN A 143 -2.73 -10.77 1.62
N ASP A 144 -3.82 -10.03 1.67
CA ASP A 144 -5.04 -10.41 2.35
C ASP A 144 -5.68 -11.67 1.74
N ILE A 145 -5.68 -11.79 0.42
CA ILE A 145 -6.14 -13.02 -0.24
C ILE A 145 -5.23 -14.20 0.13
N ASP A 146 -3.93 -14.09 -0.11
CA ASP A 146 -2.98 -15.18 0.12
C ASP A 146 -2.90 -15.61 1.60
N ARG A 147 -2.99 -14.63 2.52
CA ARG A 147 -2.96 -14.87 3.96
C ARG A 147 -4.16 -15.65 4.47
N LEU A 148 -5.34 -15.39 3.89
CA LEU A 148 -6.60 -15.98 4.32
C LEU A 148 -6.87 -17.35 3.68
N MET A 149 -5.97 -17.88 2.84
CA MET A 149 -6.09 -19.24 2.31
C MET A 149 -5.99 -20.31 3.39
N PHE A 150 -5.37 -20.01 4.53
CA PHE A 150 -5.21 -20.90 5.68
C PHE A 150 -5.26 -20.12 6.99
N PRO A 151 -5.83 -20.69 8.09
CA PRO A 151 -6.50 -22.01 8.20
C PRO A 151 -7.89 -22.00 7.53
N PRO A 152 -8.58 -23.16 7.48
CA PRO A 152 -9.88 -23.29 6.82
C PRO A 152 -10.95 -22.28 7.26
N GLY A 153 -10.94 -21.87 8.53
CA GLY A 153 -11.85 -20.83 9.04
C GLY A 153 -11.61 -19.45 8.41
N ASP A 154 -10.36 -19.08 8.17
CA ASP A 154 -10.02 -17.83 7.49
C ASP A 154 -10.41 -17.90 6.02
N PHE A 155 -10.20 -19.05 5.38
CA PHE A 155 -10.64 -19.28 4.00
C PHE A 155 -12.16 -19.20 3.87
N ALA A 156 -12.91 -19.76 4.81
CA ALA A 156 -14.37 -19.64 4.83
C ALA A 156 -14.83 -18.17 4.94
N ARG A 157 -14.19 -17.38 5.80
CA ARG A 157 -14.46 -15.94 5.92
C ARG A 157 -14.11 -15.18 4.64
N LEU A 158 -12.98 -15.49 4.04
CA LEU A 158 -12.57 -14.92 2.74
C LEU A 158 -13.63 -15.18 1.67
N MET A 159 -13.99 -16.44 1.48
CA MET A 159 -14.97 -16.84 0.47
C MET A 159 -16.34 -16.23 0.73
N TRP A 160 -16.81 -16.28 1.97
CA TRP A 160 -18.08 -15.69 2.36
C TRP A 160 -18.14 -14.19 2.07
N THR A 161 -17.08 -13.46 2.45
CA THR A 161 -16.99 -12.00 2.23
C THR A 161 -17.01 -11.66 0.75
N LEU A 162 -16.18 -12.33 -0.06
CA LEU A 162 -16.08 -12.05 -1.49
C LEU A 162 -17.35 -12.43 -2.26
N GLN A 163 -18.06 -13.50 -1.86
CA GLN A 163 -19.29 -13.96 -2.52
C GLN A 163 -20.50 -13.06 -2.25
N ARG A 164 -20.51 -12.37 -1.11
CA ARG A 164 -21.65 -11.57 -0.65
C ARG A 164 -21.49 -10.07 -0.85
N ALA A 165 -20.27 -9.60 -1.08
CA ALA A 165 -20.04 -8.21 -1.44
C ALA A 165 -20.76 -7.89 -2.76
N THR A 166 -21.45 -6.74 -2.81
CA THR A 166 -22.09 -6.25 -4.04
C THR A 166 -21.05 -5.96 -5.12
N ALA A 167 -19.90 -5.42 -4.72
CA ALA A 167 -18.77 -5.19 -5.61
C ALA A 167 -17.44 -5.52 -4.91
N VAL A 168 -16.45 -5.96 -5.68
CA VAL A 168 -15.10 -6.22 -5.19
C VAL A 168 -14.11 -5.35 -5.96
N SER A 169 -13.22 -4.69 -5.24
CA SER A 169 -12.07 -4.01 -5.83
C SER A 169 -10.75 -4.65 -5.40
N CYS A 170 -9.71 -4.45 -6.19
CA CYS A 170 -8.37 -4.94 -5.88
C CYS A 170 -7.31 -3.97 -6.42
N VAL A 171 -6.06 -4.08 -5.94
CA VAL A 171 -5.00 -3.14 -6.33
C VAL A 171 -4.25 -3.54 -7.59
N SER A 172 -4.44 -4.74 -8.10
CA SER A 172 -3.71 -5.27 -9.26
C SER A 172 -4.56 -6.28 -10.05
N LYS A 173 -4.22 -6.44 -11.32
CA LYS A 173 -4.83 -7.46 -12.20
C LYS A 173 -4.52 -8.88 -11.72
N GLU A 174 -3.36 -9.09 -11.12
CA GLU A 174 -3.01 -10.39 -10.54
C GLU A 174 -3.95 -10.76 -9.39
N LEU A 175 -4.29 -9.80 -8.52
CA LEU A 175 -5.30 -10.02 -7.47
C LEU A 175 -6.70 -10.21 -8.05
N ALA A 176 -7.07 -9.48 -9.12
CA ALA A 176 -8.33 -9.69 -9.81
C ALA A 176 -8.43 -11.14 -10.31
N SER A 177 -7.42 -11.61 -11.03
CA SER A 177 -7.38 -12.99 -11.53
C SER A 177 -7.43 -14.04 -10.42
N LYS A 178 -6.80 -13.80 -9.27
CA LYS A 178 -6.93 -14.71 -8.10
C LYS A 178 -8.35 -14.75 -7.56
N ILE A 179 -9.01 -13.60 -7.44
CA ILE A 179 -10.39 -13.52 -6.97
C ILE A 179 -11.33 -14.22 -7.95
N GLU A 180 -11.18 -13.99 -9.26
CA GLU A 180 -11.93 -14.66 -10.32
C GLU A 180 -11.77 -16.18 -10.27
N MET A 181 -10.54 -16.68 -10.10
CA MET A 181 -10.28 -18.12 -9.94
C MET A 181 -10.94 -18.70 -8.69
N LEU A 182 -10.93 -18.00 -7.56
CA LEU A 182 -11.55 -18.44 -6.33
C LEU A 182 -13.08 -18.53 -6.45
N LEU A 183 -13.68 -17.59 -7.18
CA LEU A 183 -15.14 -17.47 -7.29
C LEU A 183 -15.71 -18.07 -8.57
N GLY A 184 -14.89 -18.73 -9.40
CA GLY A 184 -15.33 -19.38 -10.63
C GLY A 184 -15.83 -18.37 -11.66
N ASN A 185 -15.16 -17.23 -11.81
CA ASN A 185 -15.49 -16.12 -12.72
C ASN A 185 -16.91 -15.53 -12.54
N ARG A 186 -17.48 -15.67 -11.36
CA ARG A 186 -18.81 -15.10 -11.02
C ARG A 186 -18.77 -13.61 -10.69
N ILE A 187 -17.59 -13.07 -10.43
CA ILE A 187 -17.36 -11.67 -10.09
C ILE A 187 -16.26 -11.14 -11.00
N ASP A 188 -16.45 -9.92 -11.48
CA ASP A 188 -15.45 -9.14 -12.22
C ASP A 188 -14.91 -8.03 -11.29
N PRO A 189 -13.76 -8.24 -10.62
CA PRO A 189 -13.24 -7.26 -9.68
C PRO A 189 -12.78 -5.99 -10.39
N VAL A 190 -13.08 -4.83 -9.79
CA VAL A 190 -12.58 -3.55 -10.31
C VAL A 190 -11.17 -3.31 -9.82
N VAL A 191 -10.21 -3.18 -10.75
CA VAL A 191 -8.83 -2.83 -10.38
C VAL A 191 -8.75 -1.35 -10.06
N VAL A 192 -8.54 -1.01 -8.78
CA VAL A 192 -8.28 0.33 -8.27
C VAL A 192 -6.84 0.37 -7.79
N SER A 193 -5.94 0.72 -8.69
CA SER A 193 -4.49 0.70 -8.45
C SER A 193 -4.06 1.77 -7.44
N ASN A 194 -2.91 1.55 -6.81
CA ASN A 194 -2.24 2.60 -6.07
C ASN A 194 -1.80 3.71 -7.02
N VAL A 195 -1.64 4.92 -6.49
CA VAL A 195 -1.18 6.09 -7.25
C VAL A 195 0.03 6.71 -6.57
N VAL A 196 0.80 7.48 -7.34
CA VAL A 196 1.92 8.27 -6.85
C VAL A 196 1.63 9.75 -7.05
N ASP A 197 2.07 10.56 -6.08
CA ASP A 197 2.00 12.01 -6.16
C ASP A 197 3.28 12.57 -6.86
N PRO A 198 3.17 13.14 -8.06
CA PRO A 198 4.31 13.69 -8.79
C PRO A 198 4.87 14.99 -8.19
N GLU A 199 4.12 15.67 -7.32
CA GLU A 199 4.57 16.87 -6.61
C GLU A 199 5.51 16.52 -5.44
N VAL A 200 5.35 15.31 -4.89
CA VAL A 200 6.19 14.79 -3.80
C VAL A 200 7.34 13.94 -4.34
N PHE A 201 7.03 13.03 -5.28
CA PHE A 201 8.00 12.10 -5.84
C PHE A 201 8.45 12.55 -7.24
N PHE A 202 9.59 13.21 -7.30
CA PHE A 202 10.17 13.73 -8.53
C PHE A 202 11.69 13.49 -8.57
N PRO A 203 12.31 13.50 -9.75
CA PRO A 203 13.76 13.41 -9.91
C PRO A 203 14.47 14.52 -9.17
N GLU A 204 15.74 14.30 -8.83
CA GLU A 204 16.60 15.29 -8.20
C GLU A 204 16.59 16.61 -9.02
N GLY A 205 16.36 17.73 -8.30
CA GLY A 205 16.50 19.08 -8.84
C GLY A 205 17.95 19.60 -8.73
N CYS A 206 18.12 20.92 -8.88
CA CYS A 206 19.44 21.56 -8.79
C CYS A 206 20.09 21.47 -7.39
N ASP A 207 19.31 21.21 -6.34
CA ASP A 207 19.82 21.04 -4.98
C ASP A 207 20.19 19.57 -4.77
N SER A 208 21.45 19.27 -5.03
CA SER A 208 22.02 17.93 -4.81
C SER A 208 21.79 17.48 -3.35
N PRO A 209 21.34 16.24 -3.10
CA PRO A 209 21.16 15.70 -1.75
C PRO A 209 22.51 15.40 -1.04
N LEU A 210 23.59 16.11 -1.40
CA LEU A 210 24.93 15.92 -0.86
C LEU A 210 24.95 16.00 0.67
N ALA A 211 24.30 17.00 1.25
CA ALA A 211 24.23 17.16 2.71
C ALA A 211 23.52 15.97 3.39
N LEU A 212 22.48 15.41 2.75
CA LEU A 212 21.81 14.21 3.27
C LEU A 212 22.72 13.00 3.13
N ARG A 213 23.43 12.86 2.00
CA ARG A 213 24.39 11.78 1.76
C ARG A 213 25.51 11.78 2.82
N GLU A 214 26.07 12.95 3.11
CA GLU A 214 27.08 13.14 4.15
C GLU A 214 26.55 12.81 5.56
N SER A 215 25.34 13.29 5.89
CA SER A 215 24.71 13.02 7.20
C SER A 215 24.46 11.54 7.45
N LEU A 216 24.26 10.76 6.39
CA LEU A 216 24.09 9.31 6.44
C LEU A 216 25.44 8.55 6.40
N GLY A 217 26.56 9.25 6.28
CA GLY A 217 27.90 8.67 6.20
C GLY A 217 28.14 7.87 4.92
N ILE A 218 27.44 8.21 3.81
CA ILE A 218 27.60 7.59 2.51
C ILE A 218 28.68 8.33 1.72
N GLY A 219 29.71 7.59 1.27
CA GLY A 219 30.84 8.16 0.52
C GLY A 219 30.44 8.70 -0.85
N HIS A 220 31.16 9.71 -1.36
CA HIS A 220 30.84 10.35 -2.66
C HIS A 220 30.86 9.38 -3.83
N ASP A 221 31.83 8.46 -3.87
CA ASP A 221 32.03 7.49 -4.94
C ASP A 221 31.33 6.15 -4.69
N GLU A 222 30.48 6.08 -3.67
CA GLU A 222 29.81 4.87 -3.26
C GLU A 222 28.49 4.70 -3.97
N HIS A 223 28.25 3.53 -4.57
CA HIS A 223 26.92 3.19 -5.11
C HIS A 223 25.91 2.97 -4.01
N VAL A 224 24.68 3.44 -4.20
CA VAL A 224 23.60 3.33 -3.22
C VAL A 224 22.51 2.39 -3.74
N LEU A 225 22.40 1.21 -3.11
CA LEU A 225 21.29 0.31 -3.30
C LEU A 225 20.19 0.70 -2.32
N GLY A 226 19.04 1.17 -2.82
CA GLY A 226 17.90 1.57 -1.99
C GLY A 226 16.92 0.42 -1.78
N PHE A 227 16.37 0.33 -0.59
CA PHE A 227 15.15 -0.44 -0.30
C PHE A 227 14.21 0.44 0.50
N CYS A 228 12.92 0.50 0.13
CA CYS A 228 11.95 1.30 0.86
C CYS A 228 10.79 0.46 1.40
N GLY A 229 10.50 0.68 2.68
CA GLY A 229 9.41 0.07 3.43
C GLY A 229 9.86 -0.66 4.69
N GLU A 230 8.90 -1.24 5.41
CA GLU A 230 9.21 -2.09 6.57
C GLU A 230 9.88 -3.38 6.09
N LEU A 231 11.14 -3.58 6.48
CA LEU A 231 11.91 -4.76 6.13
C LEU A 231 11.41 -5.97 6.93
N ARG A 232 10.83 -6.93 6.22
CA ARG A 232 10.24 -8.15 6.77
C ARG A 232 10.36 -9.30 5.78
N HIS A 233 10.20 -10.53 6.25
CA HIS A 233 10.45 -11.76 5.48
C HIS A 233 9.97 -11.71 4.02
N LYS A 234 8.74 -11.29 3.80
CA LYS A 234 8.16 -11.22 2.46
C LYS A 234 8.87 -10.27 1.50
N LYS A 235 9.72 -9.37 2.00
CA LYS A 235 10.45 -8.37 1.20
C LYS A 235 11.80 -8.86 0.68
N GLY A 236 12.17 -10.11 0.99
CA GLY A 236 13.31 -10.79 0.36
C GLY A 236 14.66 -10.29 0.86
N LEU A 237 14.83 -9.99 2.16
CA LEU A 237 16.10 -9.55 2.75
C LEU A 237 17.31 -10.41 2.36
N PRO A 238 17.26 -11.74 2.32
CA PRO A 238 18.42 -12.55 1.93
C PRO A 238 18.94 -12.21 0.53
N PHE A 239 18.06 -11.92 -0.41
CA PHE A 239 18.43 -11.55 -1.78
C PHE A 239 19.01 -10.12 -1.84
N ILE A 240 18.50 -9.19 -1.01
CA ILE A 240 19.06 -7.83 -0.89
C ILE A 240 20.50 -7.90 -0.37
N LEU A 241 20.75 -8.69 0.67
CA LEU A 241 22.10 -8.87 1.26
C LEU A 241 23.06 -9.54 0.29
N ALA A 242 22.59 -10.55 -0.46
CA ALA A 242 23.39 -11.17 -1.52
C ALA A 242 23.74 -10.16 -2.61
N ALA A 243 22.79 -9.36 -3.06
CA ALA A 243 23.02 -8.31 -4.05
C ALA A 243 24.01 -7.24 -3.55
N LEU A 244 23.92 -6.81 -2.28
CA LEU A 244 24.88 -5.89 -1.67
C LEU A 244 26.30 -6.48 -1.70
N ARG A 245 26.46 -7.74 -1.33
CA ARG A 245 27.76 -8.43 -1.36
C ARG A 245 28.32 -8.53 -2.77
N GLU A 246 27.51 -8.95 -3.73
CA GLU A 246 27.92 -9.11 -5.11
C GLU A 246 28.27 -7.77 -5.78
N SER A 247 27.57 -6.69 -5.42
CA SER A 247 27.82 -5.36 -6.00
C SER A 247 29.17 -4.77 -5.57
N GLN A 248 29.80 -5.25 -4.49
CA GLN A 248 31.15 -4.83 -4.10
C GLN A 248 32.21 -5.14 -5.19
N HIS A 249 31.91 -6.03 -6.13
CA HIS A 249 32.80 -6.31 -7.28
C HIS A 249 32.78 -5.20 -8.35
N VAL A 250 31.73 -4.37 -8.36
CA VAL A 250 31.64 -3.22 -9.29
C VAL A 250 32.33 -1.99 -8.70
N GLY A 251 32.20 -1.79 -7.38
CA GLY A 251 32.78 -0.68 -6.66
C GLY A 251 32.24 -0.60 -5.23
N PRO A 252 32.72 0.37 -4.42
CA PRO A 252 32.19 0.61 -3.10
C PRO A 252 30.66 0.79 -3.16
N THR A 253 29.92 0.01 -2.37
CA THR A 253 28.46 -0.02 -2.43
C THR A 253 27.87 -0.08 -1.03
N CYS A 254 26.87 0.73 -0.76
CA CYS A 254 26.07 0.68 0.47
C CYS A 254 24.63 0.26 0.20
N LEU A 255 23.97 -0.24 1.25
CA LEU A 255 22.53 -0.51 1.27
C LEU A 255 21.86 0.55 2.13
N LEU A 256 20.97 1.34 1.53
CA LEU A 256 20.13 2.30 2.20
C LEU A 256 18.72 1.72 2.40
N VAL A 257 18.41 1.35 3.67
CA VAL A 257 17.08 0.88 4.08
C VAL A 257 16.26 2.08 4.52
N ILE A 258 15.34 2.52 3.68
CA ILE A 258 14.41 3.62 3.95
C ILE A 258 13.17 3.03 4.66
N GLY A 259 13.26 2.88 5.97
CA GLY A 259 12.20 2.27 6.77
C GLY A 259 12.70 1.48 7.97
N ALA A 260 11.74 0.95 8.73
CA ALA A 260 12.01 0.15 9.91
C ALA A 260 12.36 -1.31 9.57
N VAL A 261 13.09 -1.95 10.46
CA VAL A 261 13.46 -3.37 10.37
C VAL A 261 12.80 -4.14 11.50
N ARG A 262 12.12 -5.23 11.18
CA ARG A 262 11.48 -6.07 12.20
C ARG A 262 12.50 -6.88 13.02
N PRO A 263 12.18 -7.28 14.26
CA PRO A 263 13.09 -8.04 15.12
C PRO A 263 13.67 -9.30 14.48
N ARG A 264 12.87 -10.03 13.71
CA ARG A 264 13.35 -11.23 12.99
C ARG A 264 14.42 -10.88 11.94
N GLU A 265 14.20 -9.82 11.19
CA GLU A 265 15.12 -9.35 10.16
C GLU A 265 16.35 -8.69 10.77
N GLN A 266 16.25 -8.07 11.95
CA GLN A 266 17.40 -7.60 12.72
C GLN A 266 18.33 -8.77 13.09
N ALA A 267 17.78 -9.92 13.49
CA ALA A 267 18.58 -11.12 13.76
C ALA A 267 19.31 -11.63 12.49
N GLN A 268 18.66 -11.56 11.32
CA GLN A 268 19.31 -11.91 10.04
C GLN A 268 20.44 -10.93 9.68
N LEU A 269 20.23 -9.62 9.91
CA LEU A 269 21.29 -8.62 9.73
C LEU A 269 22.47 -8.86 10.67
N ALA A 270 22.22 -9.24 11.93
CA ALA A 270 23.26 -9.58 12.88
C ALA A 270 24.06 -10.83 12.44
N THR A 271 23.40 -11.85 11.91
CA THR A 271 24.07 -13.02 11.33
C THR A 271 24.94 -12.64 10.13
N PHE A 272 24.41 -11.80 9.24
CA PHE A 272 25.18 -11.29 8.09
C PHE A 272 26.39 -10.46 8.54
N ALA A 273 26.24 -9.64 9.59
CA ALA A 273 27.32 -8.83 10.13
C ALA A 273 28.43 -9.68 10.76
N ALA A 274 28.09 -10.83 11.36
CA ALA A 274 29.09 -11.75 11.90
C ALA A 274 29.90 -12.43 10.77
N GLU A 275 29.27 -12.70 9.63
CA GLU A 275 29.92 -13.34 8.48
C GLU A 275 30.68 -12.33 7.58
N PHE A 276 30.09 -11.12 7.38
CA PHE A 276 30.63 -10.09 6.48
C PHE A 276 30.71 -8.71 7.19
N PRO A 277 31.58 -8.54 8.21
CA PRO A 277 31.56 -7.36 9.07
C PRO A 277 31.86 -6.06 8.31
N GLU A 278 32.75 -6.07 7.31
CA GLU A 278 33.08 -4.85 6.56
C GLU A 278 31.94 -4.42 5.63
N ILE A 279 31.24 -5.38 5.01
CA ILE A 279 30.09 -5.08 4.17
C ILE A 279 28.90 -4.61 5.03
N ALA A 280 28.70 -5.23 6.18
CA ALA A 280 27.61 -4.87 7.10
C ALA A 280 27.71 -3.45 7.63
N LYS A 281 28.93 -2.89 7.78
CA LYS A 281 29.14 -1.47 8.12
C LYS A 281 28.57 -0.51 7.07
N ARG A 282 28.32 -1.00 5.86
CA ARG A 282 27.74 -0.23 4.76
C ARG A 282 26.23 -0.37 4.63
N ILE A 283 25.56 -0.90 5.66
CA ILE A 283 24.10 -0.94 5.74
C ILE A 283 23.63 0.27 6.58
N VAL A 284 22.96 1.19 5.93
CA VAL A 284 22.40 2.40 6.54
C VAL A 284 20.89 2.19 6.68
N ILE A 285 20.37 2.37 7.90
CA ILE A 285 18.93 2.18 8.21
C ILE A 285 18.40 3.51 8.76
N THR A 286 17.43 4.11 8.04
CA THR A 286 16.86 5.39 8.47
C THR A 286 15.88 5.27 9.63
N GLY A 287 15.30 4.07 9.83
CA GLY A 287 14.09 3.95 10.61
C GLY A 287 12.85 4.41 9.80
N HIS A 288 11.73 4.54 10.48
CA HIS A 288 10.52 5.07 9.85
C HIS A 288 10.66 6.58 9.58
N LEU A 289 10.36 6.99 8.37
CA LEU A 289 10.25 8.39 7.99
C LEU A 289 8.76 8.78 7.93
N GLU A 290 8.40 9.84 8.62
CA GLU A 290 7.00 10.28 8.72
C GLU A 290 6.56 11.00 7.44
N GLN A 291 7.44 11.82 6.87
CA GLN A 291 7.13 12.65 5.70
C GLN A 291 7.49 11.95 4.39
N GLN A 292 6.56 11.98 3.43
CA GLN A 292 6.80 11.42 2.10
C GLN A 292 7.90 12.17 1.34
N SER A 293 8.04 13.48 1.57
CA SER A 293 9.11 14.29 1.02
C SER A 293 10.50 13.84 1.48
N GLU A 294 10.62 13.38 2.74
CA GLU A 294 11.87 12.78 3.23
C GLU A 294 12.15 11.45 2.52
N VAL A 295 11.12 10.61 2.33
CA VAL A 295 11.25 9.35 1.56
C VAL A 295 11.71 9.65 0.13
N ALA A 296 11.13 10.67 -0.52
CA ALA A 296 11.53 11.08 -1.86
C ALA A 296 13.01 11.53 -1.92
N ARG A 297 13.46 12.33 -0.94
CA ARG A 297 14.87 12.76 -0.83
C ARG A 297 15.83 11.57 -0.66
N HIS A 298 15.43 10.54 0.07
CA HIS A 298 16.23 9.32 0.22
C HIS A 298 16.23 8.49 -1.07
N PHE A 299 15.12 8.42 -1.82
CA PHE A 299 15.14 7.81 -3.15
C PHE A 299 16.09 8.53 -4.10
N GLN A 300 16.18 9.85 -4.04
CA GLN A 300 17.11 10.64 -4.88
C GLN A 300 18.58 10.26 -4.67
N LEU A 301 18.97 9.74 -3.50
CA LEU A 301 20.31 9.21 -3.24
C LEU A 301 20.60 7.88 -3.95
N CYS A 302 19.57 7.11 -4.27
CA CYS A 302 19.72 5.73 -4.75
C CYS A 302 20.17 5.68 -6.21
N ASP A 303 21.12 4.81 -6.51
CA ASP A 303 21.48 4.43 -7.88
C ASP A 303 20.54 3.37 -8.44
N VAL A 304 20.12 2.44 -7.61
CA VAL A 304 19.20 1.34 -7.93
C VAL A 304 18.29 1.11 -6.73
N VAL A 305 16.99 0.91 -6.97
CA VAL A 305 16.04 0.55 -5.91
C VAL A 305 15.68 -0.92 -6.03
N LEU A 306 15.75 -1.65 -4.91
CA LEU A 306 15.53 -3.09 -4.85
C LEU A 306 14.16 -3.40 -4.25
N GLN A 307 13.37 -4.23 -4.96
CA GLN A 307 12.08 -4.72 -4.44
C GLN A 307 11.89 -6.22 -4.72
N PRO A 308 12.74 -7.10 -4.15
CA PRO A 308 12.67 -8.54 -4.38
C PRO A 308 11.62 -9.22 -3.51
N SER A 309 10.39 -8.71 -3.55
CA SER A 309 9.27 -9.24 -2.76
C SER A 309 8.94 -10.67 -3.16
N LEU A 310 8.70 -11.54 -2.18
CA LEU A 310 8.21 -12.90 -2.40
C LEU A 310 6.71 -12.89 -2.75
N TRP A 311 5.98 -11.99 -2.12
CA TRP A 311 4.57 -11.66 -2.42
C TRP A 311 4.27 -10.23 -2.01
N ASP A 312 3.48 -9.55 -2.83
CA ASP A 312 2.98 -8.19 -2.55
C ASP A 312 1.66 -7.94 -3.33
N GLY A 313 1.01 -6.81 -3.08
CA GLY A 313 -0.03 -6.31 -3.97
C GLY A 313 0.60 -5.49 -5.10
N LEU A 314 0.43 -4.18 -5.05
CA LEU A 314 1.19 -3.22 -5.83
C LEU A 314 1.94 -2.31 -4.85
N PRO A 315 3.26 -2.50 -4.62
CA PRO A 315 3.99 -1.73 -3.61
C PRO A 315 4.12 -0.26 -4.02
N ASN A 316 3.70 0.66 -3.15
CA ASN A 316 3.89 2.10 -3.37
C ASN A 316 5.35 2.46 -3.62
N ALA A 317 6.28 1.83 -2.88
CA ALA A 317 7.71 2.07 -3.02
C ALA A 317 8.24 1.89 -4.46
N VAL A 318 7.66 0.97 -5.25
CA VAL A 318 8.00 0.81 -6.67
C VAL A 318 7.55 2.03 -7.47
N LEU A 319 6.30 2.46 -7.28
CA LEU A 319 5.75 3.63 -7.99
C LEU A 319 6.48 4.92 -7.58
N GLU A 320 6.75 5.08 -6.30
CA GLU A 320 7.46 6.21 -5.70
C GLU A 320 8.90 6.31 -6.24
N ALA A 321 9.64 5.19 -6.27
CA ALA A 321 11.00 5.15 -6.81
C ALA A 321 11.02 5.46 -8.32
N MET A 322 10.12 4.86 -9.10
CA MET A 322 10.00 5.14 -10.54
C MET A 322 9.63 6.60 -10.81
N ALA A 323 8.76 7.19 -9.99
CA ALA A 323 8.39 8.62 -10.08
C ALA A 323 9.58 9.54 -9.77
N CYS A 324 10.48 9.12 -8.87
CA CYS A 324 11.78 9.79 -8.65
C CYS A 324 12.80 9.52 -9.76
N GLY A 325 12.42 8.87 -10.86
CA GLY A 325 13.33 8.55 -11.95
C GLY A 325 14.39 7.52 -11.58
N LYS A 326 14.10 6.60 -10.66
CA LYS A 326 15.06 5.57 -10.24
C LYS A 326 14.81 4.26 -10.96
N ILE A 327 15.88 3.57 -11.34
CA ILE A 327 15.80 2.23 -11.90
C ILE A 327 15.45 1.26 -10.77
N VAL A 328 14.34 0.55 -10.93
CA VAL A 328 13.89 -0.46 -9.97
C VAL A 328 14.25 -1.86 -10.49
N VAL A 329 14.92 -2.64 -9.65
CA VAL A 329 15.15 -4.08 -9.86
C VAL A 329 14.26 -4.84 -8.87
N ALA A 330 13.24 -5.50 -9.37
CA ALA A 330 12.20 -6.08 -8.56
C ALA A 330 11.89 -7.53 -8.96
N SER A 331 11.18 -8.24 -8.08
CA SER A 331 10.57 -9.54 -8.45
C SER A 331 9.32 -9.34 -9.29
N ASP A 332 8.84 -10.42 -9.91
CA ASP A 332 7.55 -10.50 -10.60
C ASP A 332 6.37 -10.77 -9.63
N ALA A 333 6.47 -10.36 -8.36
CA ALA A 333 5.44 -10.58 -7.36
C ALA A 333 4.26 -9.60 -7.50
N GLY A 334 3.05 -10.14 -7.42
CA GLY A 334 1.83 -9.33 -7.38
C GLY A 334 1.68 -8.39 -8.57
N GLY A 335 1.29 -7.15 -8.30
CA GLY A 335 1.12 -6.11 -9.31
C GLY A 335 2.41 -5.43 -9.79
N ILE A 336 3.60 -5.85 -9.36
CA ILE A 336 4.86 -5.23 -9.80
C ILE A 336 5.03 -5.29 -11.33
N PRO A 337 4.70 -6.39 -12.03
CA PRO A 337 4.76 -6.46 -13.49
C PRO A 337 3.80 -5.50 -14.23
N GLU A 338 2.84 -4.91 -13.54
CA GLU A 338 1.95 -3.89 -14.11
C GLU A 338 2.64 -2.51 -14.18
N ALA A 339 3.57 -2.25 -13.26
CA ALA A 339 4.34 -1.01 -13.22
C ALA A 339 5.63 -1.09 -14.05
N ILE A 340 6.31 -2.25 -14.05
CA ILE A 340 7.63 -2.41 -14.65
C ILE A 340 7.56 -3.22 -15.94
N VAL A 341 8.07 -2.67 -17.03
CA VAL A 341 8.35 -3.38 -18.28
C VAL A 341 9.84 -3.73 -18.31
N HIS A 342 10.17 -5.03 -18.21
CA HIS A 342 11.54 -5.52 -18.11
C HIS A 342 12.44 -4.97 -19.23
N GLY A 343 13.58 -4.41 -18.85
CA GLY A 343 14.59 -3.83 -19.74
C GLY A 343 14.21 -2.48 -20.37
N LYS A 344 13.00 -1.96 -20.09
CA LYS A 344 12.53 -0.66 -20.62
C LYS A 344 12.29 0.37 -19.52
N THR A 345 11.57 0.02 -18.47
CA THR A 345 11.22 0.91 -17.37
C THR A 345 11.76 0.41 -16.01
N GLY A 346 12.56 -0.64 -16.02
CA GLY A 346 13.16 -1.29 -14.87
C GLY A 346 13.42 -2.77 -15.15
N TYR A 347 13.76 -3.53 -14.13
CA TYR A 347 14.14 -4.93 -14.27
C TYR A 347 13.26 -5.82 -13.41
N LEU A 348 12.66 -6.85 -14.03
CA LEU A 348 11.88 -7.89 -13.36
C LEU A 348 12.70 -9.17 -13.28
N ILE A 349 12.82 -9.73 -12.10
CA ILE A 349 13.46 -11.01 -11.85
C ILE A 349 12.36 -12.00 -11.43
N PRO A 350 12.18 -13.11 -12.14
CA PRO A 350 11.25 -14.15 -11.72
C PRO A 350 11.52 -14.58 -10.28
N LYS A 351 10.50 -14.76 -9.46
CA LYS A 351 10.64 -15.17 -8.03
C LYS A 351 11.53 -16.41 -7.85
N ALA A 352 11.43 -17.37 -8.78
CA ALA A 352 12.26 -18.57 -8.77
C ALA A 352 13.75 -18.27 -9.02
N LEU A 353 14.08 -17.11 -9.58
CA LEU A 353 15.43 -16.70 -9.98
C LEU A 353 15.97 -15.53 -9.15
N LEU A 354 15.38 -15.22 -8.01
CA LEU A 354 15.80 -14.09 -7.15
C LEU A 354 17.24 -14.19 -6.66
N HIS A 355 17.85 -15.38 -6.68
CA HIS A 355 19.28 -15.56 -6.45
C HIS A 355 20.17 -14.86 -7.50
N ASN A 356 19.61 -14.44 -8.64
CA ASN A 356 20.31 -13.65 -9.67
C ASN A 356 20.12 -12.13 -9.49
N LEU A 357 19.50 -11.68 -8.41
CA LEU A 357 19.24 -10.24 -8.16
C LEU A 357 20.55 -9.43 -8.25
N GLY A 358 21.64 -9.92 -7.64
CA GLY A 358 22.93 -9.24 -7.64
C GLY A 358 23.50 -9.04 -9.04
N LYS A 359 23.35 -10.02 -9.94
CA LYS A 359 23.78 -9.87 -11.34
C LYS A 359 23.02 -8.75 -12.06
N ALA A 360 21.70 -8.72 -11.90
CA ALA A 360 20.90 -7.65 -12.50
C ALA A 360 21.26 -6.26 -11.94
N VAL A 361 21.57 -6.18 -10.65
CA VAL A 361 22.08 -4.95 -10.03
C VAL A 361 23.42 -4.53 -10.64
N GLN A 362 24.37 -5.46 -10.77
CA GLN A 362 25.67 -5.18 -11.40
C GLN A 362 25.51 -4.68 -12.83
N GLU A 363 24.63 -5.30 -13.64
CA GLU A 363 24.33 -4.84 -14.99
C GLU A 363 23.85 -3.39 -14.99
N VAL A 364 22.95 -3.02 -14.09
CA VAL A 364 22.46 -1.64 -13.98
C VAL A 364 23.58 -0.69 -13.52
N LEU A 365 24.41 -1.05 -12.55
CA LEU A 365 25.49 -0.22 -12.05
C LEU A 365 26.57 0.03 -13.12
N CYS A 366 26.81 -0.95 -14.01
CA CYS A 366 27.78 -0.86 -15.10
C CYS A 366 27.26 -0.08 -16.34
N MET A 367 25.99 0.34 -16.37
CA MET A 367 25.43 1.11 -17.48
C MET A 367 26.05 2.50 -17.62
N SER A 368 26.20 2.96 -18.84
CA SER A 368 26.51 4.36 -19.09
C SER A 368 25.38 5.29 -18.60
N SER A 369 25.73 6.52 -18.25
CA SER A 369 24.73 7.53 -17.83
C SER A 369 23.63 7.75 -18.88
N ALA A 370 23.96 7.63 -20.18
CA ALA A 370 22.98 7.74 -21.26
C ALA A 370 21.97 6.59 -21.25
N GLN A 371 22.41 5.35 -21.07
CA GLN A 371 21.55 4.18 -20.99
C GLN A 371 20.63 4.25 -19.76
N ARG A 372 21.19 4.61 -18.60
CA ARG A 372 20.41 4.80 -17.38
C ARG A 372 19.31 5.83 -17.57
N ARG A 373 19.65 7.01 -18.10
CA ARG A 373 18.69 8.11 -18.31
C ARG A 373 17.51 7.72 -19.19
N VAL A 374 17.72 6.88 -20.22
CA VAL A 374 16.63 6.37 -21.06
C VAL A 374 15.63 5.55 -20.23
N ILE A 375 16.12 4.64 -19.37
CA ILE A 375 15.27 3.80 -18.53
C ILE A 375 14.59 4.64 -17.44
N GLU A 376 15.31 5.54 -16.80
CA GLU A 376 14.82 6.44 -15.73
C GLU A 376 13.67 7.33 -16.23
N THR A 377 13.82 7.92 -17.42
CA THR A 377 12.76 8.71 -18.04
C THR A 377 11.55 7.86 -18.40
N ALA A 378 11.78 6.71 -19.03
CA ALA A 378 10.69 5.80 -19.40
C ALA A 378 9.95 5.25 -18.17
N ALA A 379 10.68 4.97 -17.06
CA ALA A 379 10.09 4.54 -15.78
C ALA A 379 9.14 5.60 -15.23
N ARG A 380 9.58 6.85 -15.18
CA ARG A 380 8.76 7.96 -14.70
C ARG A 380 7.53 8.18 -15.58
N ASP A 381 7.70 8.25 -16.90
CA ASP A 381 6.60 8.45 -17.84
C ASP A 381 5.54 7.35 -17.73
N GLN A 382 5.97 6.09 -17.60
CA GLN A 382 5.10 4.93 -17.37
C GLN A 382 4.25 5.11 -16.12
N VAL A 383 4.87 5.43 -15.00
CA VAL A 383 4.17 5.53 -13.70
C VAL A 383 3.23 6.73 -13.70
N LEU A 384 3.66 7.89 -14.16
CA LEU A 384 2.83 9.10 -14.17
C LEU A 384 1.64 8.98 -15.12
N SER A 385 1.76 8.22 -16.21
CA SER A 385 0.65 8.01 -17.15
C SER A 385 -0.40 7.01 -16.63
N GLN A 386 0.01 6.00 -15.86
CA GLN A 386 -0.86 4.90 -15.47
C GLN A 386 -1.33 4.92 -14.02
N PHE A 387 -0.50 5.45 -13.10
CA PHE A 387 -0.73 5.38 -11.66
C PHE A 387 -0.94 6.79 -11.06
N ASN A 388 -1.93 7.51 -11.57
CA ASN A 388 -2.25 8.87 -11.19
C ASN A 388 -3.68 9.00 -10.64
N SER A 389 -3.98 10.14 -10.01
CA SER A 389 -5.29 10.41 -9.39
C SER A 389 -6.47 10.42 -10.38
N GLN A 390 -6.23 10.75 -11.65
CA GLN A 390 -7.27 10.74 -12.68
C GLN A 390 -7.70 9.30 -13.00
N GLN A 391 -6.75 8.38 -13.14
CA GLN A 391 -7.02 6.97 -13.36
C GLN A 391 -7.71 6.35 -12.14
N GLU A 392 -7.25 6.67 -10.92
CA GLU A 392 -7.92 6.22 -9.69
C GLU A 392 -9.38 6.69 -9.65
N ALA A 393 -9.64 7.97 -9.95
CA ALA A 393 -11.01 8.51 -9.96
C ALA A 393 -11.91 7.81 -10.99
N LEU A 394 -11.38 7.46 -12.18
CA LEU A 394 -12.13 6.69 -13.17
C LEU A 394 -12.45 5.27 -12.67
N GLN A 395 -11.50 4.61 -12.04
CA GLN A 395 -11.67 3.26 -11.49
C GLN A 395 -12.67 3.28 -10.32
N LEU A 396 -12.58 4.27 -9.44
CA LEU A 396 -13.53 4.47 -8.34
C LEU A 396 -14.96 4.77 -8.86
N LYS A 397 -15.11 5.58 -9.90
CA LYS A 397 -16.41 5.83 -10.53
C LYS A 397 -17.05 4.55 -11.06
N ARG A 398 -16.28 3.69 -11.72
CA ARG A 398 -16.76 2.37 -12.18
C ARG A 398 -17.23 1.50 -11.03
N LEU A 399 -16.48 1.51 -9.93
CA LEU A 399 -16.84 0.74 -8.74
C LEU A 399 -18.13 1.27 -8.09
N LEU A 400 -18.24 2.60 -7.96
CA LEU A 400 -19.44 3.25 -7.41
C LEU A 400 -20.69 3.03 -8.27
N GLN A 401 -20.54 3.00 -9.61
CA GLN A 401 -21.64 2.64 -10.52
C GLN A 401 -22.16 1.22 -10.23
N ARG A 402 -21.26 0.24 -10.03
CA ARG A 402 -21.64 -1.12 -9.64
C ARG A 402 -22.37 -1.17 -8.30
N LEU A 403 -22.00 -0.30 -7.33
CA LEU A 403 -22.72 -0.19 -6.08
C LEU A 403 -24.14 0.38 -6.27
N SER A 404 -24.32 1.31 -7.22
CA SER A 404 -25.62 1.93 -7.50
C SER A 404 -26.52 1.04 -8.36
N ASP A 405 -25.93 0.29 -9.30
CA ASP A 405 -26.66 -0.61 -10.20
C ASP A 405 -26.98 -1.96 -9.55
N GLY A 406 -26.37 -2.21 -8.37
CA GLY A 406 -26.40 -3.49 -7.71
C GLY A 406 -27.68 -3.77 -6.96
N GLU A 407 -28.66 -4.34 -7.64
CA GLU A 407 -29.35 -5.48 -7.02
C GLU A 407 -28.33 -6.60 -6.88
N PRO A 408 -28.04 -7.14 -5.68
CA PRO A 408 -27.30 -8.37 -5.56
C PRO A 408 -28.05 -9.39 -6.42
N ASP A 409 -27.35 -10.03 -7.35
CA ASP A 409 -27.93 -11.08 -8.20
C ASP A 409 -28.55 -12.15 -7.29
N GLN A 410 -29.85 -11.98 -6.99
CA GLN A 410 -30.62 -12.85 -6.10
C GLN A 410 -30.82 -14.23 -6.71
N SER A 411 -30.47 -14.44 -7.99
CA SER A 411 -30.61 -15.71 -8.69
C SER A 411 -29.65 -16.80 -8.21
N ASN A 412 -28.65 -16.45 -7.38
CA ASN A 412 -27.62 -17.38 -6.88
C ASN A 412 -27.55 -17.51 -5.33
N ARG A 413 -28.56 -17.05 -4.59
CA ARG A 413 -28.68 -17.43 -3.18
C ARG A 413 -29.02 -18.92 -3.15
N VAL A 414 -28.00 -19.75 -3.00
CA VAL A 414 -28.17 -21.18 -2.72
C VAL A 414 -28.92 -21.27 -1.40
N SER A 415 -30.15 -21.79 -1.48
CA SER A 415 -31.01 -22.20 -0.37
C SER A 415 -30.32 -23.21 0.52
#